data_a05a13e5fbfe0602e4a83d99a5d6c133
#
_entry.id   a05a13e5fbfe0602e4a83d99a5d6c133
#
_cell.length_a   1.000
_cell.length_b   1.000
_cell.length_c   1.000
_cell.angle_alpha   90.00
_cell.angle_beta   90.00
_cell.angle_gamma   90.00
#
_symmetry.space_group_name_H-M   'P 1'
#
loop_
_entity.id
_entity.type
_entity.pdbx_description
1 polymer ?
#
loop_
_entity_poly.entity_id
_entity_poly.type
_entity_poly.pdbx_seq_one_letter_code
_entity_poly.pdbx_strand_id
1 'polypeptide(L)'
;MCIISTTVVGTALSVMGSVISSALTSAVTSAVASMSVGSTIAAIGTAASLAGGIIGGVSSYQQGKAAQAQYNYQAEVERQNAKIAEQNAAQVRQQGIEESRLTRMKTAQKIGLQSTAMAANGVDVTQGTSVDVIEDTAAMGELDALQTSYNYETKAMQYDQQSNNMLNQANIDVISGRNAYSAGRMNALASGLNGISKSTQLAQKWYGYGGKNNGNL
;
A
#
# COMPACT_ATOMS: atom_id res chain seq x y z
N MET A 1 2.01 -9.38 20.21
CA MET A 1 2.35 -8.02 20.64
C MET A 1 3.86 -7.87 20.52
N CYS A 2 4.35 -7.44 19.33
CA CYS A 2 5.78 -7.31 19.04
C CYS A 2 6.08 -5.82 18.91
N ILE A 3 6.74 -5.29 19.92
CA ILE A 3 7.26 -3.91 19.94
C ILE A 3 8.53 -3.92 19.12
N ILE A 4 8.45 -3.53 17.83
CA ILE A 4 9.64 -3.30 17.01
C ILE A 4 10.17 -1.92 17.40
N SER A 5 11.32 -1.96 18.05
CA SER A 5 12.07 -0.82 18.56
C SER A 5 12.36 0.21 17.46
N THR A 6 11.79 1.38 17.59
CA THR A 6 12.01 2.59 16.76
C THR A 6 13.43 3.17 16.89
N THR A 7 14.30 2.57 17.67
CA THR A 7 15.66 3.05 17.94
C THR A 7 16.67 2.77 16.82
N VAL A 8 16.45 1.77 15.96
CA VAL A 8 17.41 1.41 14.91
C VAL A 8 17.38 2.34 13.70
N VAL A 9 16.23 2.99 13.43
CA VAL A 9 16.10 3.91 12.28
C VAL A 9 16.70 5.29 12.56
N GLY A 10 16.70 5.72 13.82
CA GLY A 10 17.25 7.02 14.23
C GLY A 10 18.77 7.15 14.12
N THR A 11 19.49 6.06 14.37
CA THR A 11 20.97 6.07 14.35
C THR A 11 21.58 6.02 12.95
N ALA A 12 20.90 5.40 11.98
CA ALA A 12 21.37 5.36 10.59
C ALA A 12 21.24 6.72 9.89
N LEU A 13 20.23 7.54 10.26
CA LEU A 13 20.03 8.87 9.67
C LEU A 13 21.05 9.89 10.19
N SER A 14 21.48 9.80 11.46
CA SER A 14 22.44 10.72 12.05
C SER A 14 23.87 10.51 11.52
N VAL A 15 24.26 9.28 11.21
CA VAL A 15 25.58 8.97 10.67
C VAL A 15 25.73 9.41 9.21
N MET A 16 24.68 9.30 8.38
CA MET A 16 24.72 9.80 6.99
C MET A 16 24.75 11.34 6.92
N GLY A 17 24.08 12.04 7.82
CA GLY A 17 24.11 13.52 7.90
C GLY A 17 25.50 14.06 8.22
N SER A 18 26.26 13.40 9.09
CA SER A 18 27.58 13.85 9.52
C SER A 18 28.69 13.63 8.46
N VAL A 19 28.60 12.57 7.67
CA VAL A 19 29.59 12.27 6.62
C VAL A 19 29.45 13.21 5.42
N ILE A 20 28.23 13.61 5.07
CA ILE A 20 27.97 14.53 3.95
C ILE A 20 28.37 15.96 4.35
N SER A 21 28.14 16.37 5.60
CA SER A 21 28.51 17.71 6.08
C SER A 21 30.03 17.89 6.19
N SER A 22 30.79 16.87 6.59
CA SER A 22 32.23 16.95 6.69
C SER A 22 32.94 16.95 5.31
N ALA A 23 32.43 16.21 4.33
CA ALA A 23 32.98 16.21 2.98
C ALA A 23 32.71 17.53 2.22
N LEU A 24 31.55 18.17 2.45
CA LEU A 24 31.22 19.47 1.86
C LEU A 24 31.98 20.62 2.50
N THR A 25 32.19 20.59 3.83
CA THR A 25 32.99 21.63 4.52
C THR A 25 34.47 21.59 4.12
N SER A 26 35.05 20.41 3.92
CA SER A 26 36.45 20.29 3.48
C SER A 26 36.65 20.75 2.02
N ALA A 27 35.70 20.50 1.13
CA ALA A 27 35.76 20.96 -0.25
C ALA A 27 35.59 22.49 -0.40
N VAL A 28 34.76 23.10 0.44
CA VAL A 28 34.54 24.55 0.46
C VAL A 28 35.72 25.29 1.08
N THR A 29 36.32 24.77 2.16
CA THR A 29 37.49 25.40 2.80
C THR A 29 38.75 25.35 1.92
N SER A 30 38.96 24.29 1.13
CA SER A 30 40.09 24.22 0.20
C SER A 30 39.95 25.16 -1.01
N ALA A 31 38.72 25.43 -1.47
CA ALA A 31 38.46 26.37 -2.55
C ALA A 31 38.60 27.85 -2.15
N VAL A 32 38.38 28.18 -0.86
CA VAL A 32 38.46 29.54 -0.36
C VAL A 32 39.92 29.96 -0.07
N ALA A 33 40.80 29.03 0.22
CA ALA A 33 42.18 29.32 0.57
C ALA A 33 43.07 29.82 -0.59
N SER A 34 42.61 29.72 -1.85
CA SER A 34 43.38 30.08 -3.04
C SER A 34 42.90 31.36 -3.75
N MET A 35 41.93 32.09 -3.19
CA MET A 35 41.33 33.26 -3.86
C MET A 35 41.67 34.57 -3.17
N SER A 36 41.99 35.61 -3.94
CA SER A 36 42.31 36.97 -3.45
C SER A 36 41.09 37.66 -2.83
N VAL A 37 41.32 38.55 -1.85
CA VAL A 37 40.31 39.15 -0.94
C VAL A 37 39.13 39.85 -1.65
N GLY A 38 39.26 40.24 -2.90
CA GLY A 38 38.16 40.89 -3.67
C GLY A 38 37.16 39.91 -4.29
N SER A 39 37.54 38.65 -4.49
CA SER A 39 36.68 37.60 -5.08
C SER A 39 36.01 36.69 -4.04
N THR A 40 36.40 36.78 -2.77
CA THR A 40 35.96 35.89 -1.69
C THR A 40 34.49 36.08 -1.29
N ILE A 41 33.94 37.29 -1.35
CA ILE A 41 32.53 37.53 -0.97
C ILE A 41 31.56 37.00 -2.04
N ALA A 42 31.92 37.13 -3.31
CA ALA A 42 31.10 36.54 -4.40
C ALA A 42 31.15 35.00 -4.38
N ALA A 43 32.31 34.43 -4.06
CA ALA A 43 32.50 32.97 -3.97
C ALA A 43 31.72 32.35 -2.80
N ILE A 44 31.63 33.04 -1.65
CA ILE A 44 30.84 32.55 -0.49
C ILE A 44 29.35 32.57 -0.80
N GLY A 45 28.84 33.61 -1.48
CA GLY A 45 27.41 33.69 -1.87
C GLY A 45 27.01 32.62 -2.88
N THR A 46 27.86 32.32 -3.86
CA THR A 46 27.62 31.27 -4.86
C THR A 46 27.77 29.85 -4.27
N ALA A 47 28.77 29.65 -3.39
CA ALA A 47 28.95 28.36 -2.69
C ALA A 47 27.76 28.04 -1.76
N ALA A 48 27.23 29.02 -1.03
CA ALA A 48 26.07 28.82 -0.15
C ALA A 48 24.80 28.50 -0.93
N SER A 49 24.57 29.08 -2.11
CA SER A 49 23.40 28.79 -2.94
C SER A 49 23.48 27.45 -3.64
N LEU A 50 24.68 27.01 -4.04
CA LEU A 50 24.92 25.67 -4.59
C LEU A 50 24.76 24.60 -3.50
N ALA A 51 25.33 24.82 -2.31
CA ALA A 51 25.17 23.92 -1.17
C ALA A 51 23.69 23.76 -0.77
N GLY A 52 22.92 24.87 -0.72
CA GLY A 52 21.49 24.82 -0.44
C GLY A 52 20.68 24.06 -1.49
N GLY A 53 21.03 24.20 -2.77
CA GLY A 53 20.41 23.45 -3.87
C GLY A 53 20.69 21.94 -3.79
N ILE A 54 21.93 21.54 -3.48
CA ILE A 54 22.33 20.14 -3.35
C ILE A 54 21.68 19.49 -2.12
N ILE A 55 21.70 20.16 -0.97
CA ILE A 55 21.06 19.65 0.27
C ILE A 55 19.54 19.51 0.07
N GLY A 56 18.89 20.50 -0.54
CA GLY A 56 17.46 20.43 -0.87
C GLY A 56 17.13 19.30 -1.84
N GLY A 57 17.98 19.07 -2.84
CA GLY A 57 17.82 17.97 -3.80
C GLY A 57 17.95 16.60 -3.16
N VAL A 58 18.98 16.39 -2.34
CA VAL A 58 19.19 15.10 -1.63
C VAL A 58 18.06 14.81 -0.67
N SER A 59 17.55 15.80 0.08
CA SER A 59 16.43 15.62 1.00
C SER A 59 15.14 15.23 0.26
N SER A 60 14.83 15.89 -0.84
CA SER A 60 13.66 15.58 -1.67
C SER A 60 13.73 14.17 -2.28
N TYR A 61 14.91 13.74 -2.72
CA TYR A 61 15.12 12.38 -3.20
C TYR A 61 14.93 11.32 -2.12
N GLN A 62 15.48 11.55 -0.91
CA GLN A 62 15.32 10.65 0.22
C GLN A 62 13.87 10.57 0.70
N GLN A 63 13.15 11.70 0.74
CA GLN A 63 11.71 11.72 1.05
C GLN A 63 10.90 10.92 0.03
N GLY A 64 11.18 11.08 -1.27
CA GLY A 64 10.52 10.30 -2.32
C GLY A 64 10.78 8.79 -2.19
N LYS A 65 12.02 8.40 -1.85
CA LYS A 65 12.38 6.99 -1.62
C LYS A 65 11.72 6.42 -0.35
N ALA A 66 11.68 7.19 0.73
CA ALA A 66 11.01 6.78 1.97
C ALA A 66 9.50 6.63 1.77
N ALA A 67 8.86 7.57 1.06
CA ALA A 67 7.44 7.47 0.70
C ALA A 67 7.16 6.24 -0.17
N GLN A 68 8.00 5.94 -1.17
CA GLN A 68 7.86 4.72 -1.96
C GLN A 68 7.96 3.45 -1.10
N ALA A 69 8.91 3.39 -0.17
CA ALA A 69 9.04 2.24 0.73
C ALA A 69 7.82 2.07 1.62
N GLN A 70 7.24 3.17 2.11
CA GLN A 70 6.02 3.15 2.91
C GLN A 70 4.82 2.63 2.10
N TYR A 71 4.60 3.12 0.89
CA TYR A 71 3.52 2.64 0.01
C TYR A 71 3.71 1.18 -0.38
N ASN A 72 4.94 0.74 -0.65
CA ASN A 72 5.21 -0.67 -0.94
C ASN A 72 4.90 -1.57 0.26
N TYR A 73 5.20 -1.12 1.48
CA TYR A 73 4.84 -1.84 2.70
C TYR A 73 3.32 -1.91 2.89
N GLN A 74 2.60 -0.81 2.67
CA GLN A 74 1.13 -0.79 2.71
C GLN A 74 0.54 -1.75 1.68
N ALA A 75 1.02 -1.71 0.45
CA ALA A 75 0.59 -2.62 -0.61
C ALA A 75 0.82 -4.09 -0.25
N GLU A 76 1.92 -4.42 0.42
CA GLU A 76 2.18 -5.80 0.86
C GLU A 76 1.21 -6.22 1.97
N VAL A 77 0.92 -5.35 2.93
CA VAL A 77 -0.09 -5.60 3.98
C VAL A 77 -1.47 -5.83 3.36
N GLU A 78 -1.86 -5.00 2.37
CA GLU A 78 -3.15 -5.18 1.67
C GLU A 78 -3.21 -6.50 0.89
N ARG A 79 -2.11 -6.93 0.25
CA ARG A 79 -2.04 -8.25 -0.40
C ARG A 79 -2.17 -9.40 0.59
N GLN A 80 -1.56 -9.29 1.76
CA GLN A 80 -1.70 -10.32 2.81
C GLN A 80 -3.15 -10.37 3.33
N ASN A 81 -3.78 -9.21 3.56
CA ASN A 81 -5.17 -9.13 3.97
C ASN A 81 -6.11 -9.68 2.89
N ALA A 82 -5.84 -9.41 1.61
CA ALA A 82 -6.58 -9.99 0.49
C ALA A 82 -6.51 -11.51 0.48
N LYS A 83 -5.32 -12.07 0.72
CA LYS A 83 -5.14 -13.54 0.81
C LYS A 83 -5.89 -14.14 2.00
N ILE A 84 -5.94 -13.46 3.13
CA ILE A 84 -6.73 -13.89 4.29
C ILE A 84 -8.23 -13.87 3.94
N ALA A 85 -8.72 -12.84 3.25
CA ALA A 85 -10.11 -12.77 2.80
C ALA A 85 -10.43 -13.92 1.82
N GLU A 86 -9.55 -14.26 0.89
CA GLU A 86 -9.70 -15.41 -0.01
C GLU A 86 -9.76 -16.74 0.74
N GLN A 87 -8.90 -16.93 1.76
CA GLN A 87 -8.95 -18.10 2.62
C GLN A 87 -10.27 -18.19 3.40
N ASN A 88 -10.80 -17.05 3.90
CA ASN A 88 -12.08 -16.98 4.56
C ASN A 88 -13.23 -17.34 3.59
N ALA A 89 -13.17 -16.89 2.33
CA ALA A 89 -14.14 -17.27 1.30
C ALA A 89 -14.13 -18.80 1.09
N ALA A 90 -12.96 -19.41 0.97
CA ALA A 90 -12.81 -20.85 0.82
C ALA A 90 -13.38 -21.63 2.01
N GLN A 91 -13.12 -21.18 3.25
CA GLN A 91 -13.66 -21.78 4.46
C GLN A 91 -15.19 -21.69 4.52
N VAL A 92 -15.76 -20.54 4.16
CA VAL A 92 -17.21 -20.33 4.11
C VAL A 92 -17.86 -21.26 3.09
N ARG A 93 -17.25 -21.45 1.91
CA ARG A 93 -17.72 -22.44 0.91
C ARG A 93 -17.73 -23.86 1.46
N GLN A 94 -16.65 -24.27 2.15
CA GLN A 94 -16.59 -25.58 2.80
C GLN A 94 -17.67 -25.75 3.86
N GLN A 95 -17.89 -24.73 4.70
CA GLN A 95 -18.99 -24.76 5.68
C GLN A 95 -20.36 -24.88 4.99
N GLY A 96 -20.57 -24.20 3.86
CA GLY A 96 -21.80 -24.31 3.07
C GLY A 96 -22.05 -25.73 2.53
N ILE A 97 -21.00 -26.39 2.05
CA ILE A 97 -21.08 -27.79 1.59
C ILE A 97 -21.46 -28.72 2.75
N GLU A 98 -20.81 -28.58 3.91
CA GLU A 98 -21.10 -29.41 5.08
C GLU A 98 -22.51 -29.16 5.64
N GLU A 99 -22.94 -27.91 5.76
CA GLU A 99 -24.27 -27.58 6.25
C GLU A 99 -25.37 -28.04 5.30
N SER A 100 -25.17 -27.89 3.98
CA SER A 100 -26.06 -28.44 2.95
C SER A 100 -26.17 -29.97 3.05
N ARG A 101 -25.05 -30.67 3.27
CA ARG A 101 -25.02 -32.11 3.50
C ARG A 101 -25.79 -32.49 4.76
N LEU A 102 -25.58 -31.76 5.87
CA LEU A 102 -26.33 -32.01 7.10
C LEU A 102 -27.83 -31.79 6.92
N THR A 103 -28.25 -30.78 6.16
CA THR A 103 -29.65 -30.55 5.83
C THR A 103 -30.26 -31.71 5.07
N ARG A 104 -29.55 -32.24 4.04
CA ARG A 104 -29.99 -33.47 3.33
C ARG A 104 -30.10 -34.68 4.26
N MET A 105 -29.14 -34.85 5.18
CA MET A 105 -29.21 -35.96 6.17
C MET A 105 -30.41 -35.83 7.09
N LYS A 106 -30.70 -34.62 7.60
CA LYS A 106 -31.90 -34.34 8.42
C LYS A 106 -33.19 -34.63 7.64
N THR A 107 -33.22 -34.26 6.37
CA THR A 107 -34.36 -34.58 5.47
C THR A 107 -34.53 -36.10 5.29
N ALA A 108 -33.45 -36.83 5.04
CA ALA A 108 -33.49 -38.29 4.93
C ALA A 108 -33.98 -38.96 6.24
N GLN A 109 -33.54 -38.46 7.40
CA GLN A 109 -34.05 -38.94 8.69
C GLN A 109 -35.55 -38.66 8.86
N LYS A 110 -36.00 -37.43 8.47
CA LYS A 110 -37.41 -37.05 8.51
C LYS A 110 -38.26 -37.98 7.61
N ILE A 111 -37.81 -38.25 6.40
CA ILE A 111 -38.45 -39.18 5.48
C ILE A 111 -38.52 -40.59 6.10
N GLY A 112 -37.46 -41.08 6.72
CA GLY A 112 -37.44 -42.39 7.39
C GLY A 112 -38.45 -42.45 8.55
N LEU A 113 -38.54 -41.40 9.36
CA LEU A 113 -39.54 -41.31 10.45
C LEU A 113 -40.96 -41.26 9.91
N GLN A 114 -41.22 -40.47 8.84
CA GLN A 114 -42.53 -40.43 8.19
C GLN A 114 -42.93 -41.79 7.62
N SER A 115 -42.04 -42.45 6.89
CA SER A 115 -42.28 -43.75 6.34
C SER A 115 -42.57 -44.79 7.41
N THR A 116 -41.79 -44.81 8.51
CA THR A 116 -42.02 -45.68 9.65
C THR A 116 -43.36 -45.42 10.33
N ALA A 117 -43.74 -44.16 10.52
CA ALA A 117 -45.01 -43.79 11.12
C ALA A 117 -46.21 -44.16 10.23
N MET A 118 -46.11 -44.00 8.92
CA MET A 118 -47.13 -44.43 7.96
C MET A 118 -47.30 -45.92 7.96
N ALA A 119 -46.21 -46.70 7.91
CA ALA A 119 -46.22 -48.13 7.96
C ALA A 119 -46.81 -48.69 9.29
N ALA A 120 -46.50 -48.05 10.44
CA ALA A 120 -47.06 -48.44 11.72
C ALA A 120 -48.57 -48.21 11.80
N ASN A 121 -49.12 -47.29 11.02
CA ASN A 121 -50.56 -47.07 10.88
C ASN A 121 -51.21 -47.89 9.77
N GLY A 122 -50.49 -48.87 9.18
CA GLY A 122 -50.98 -49.76 8.12
C GLY A 122 -51.13 -49.09 6.76
N VAL A 123 -50.51 -47.96 6.53
CA VAL A 123 -50.51 -47.27 5.24
C VAL A 123 -49.38 -47.87 4.35
N ASP A 124 -49.71 -48.21 3.12
CA ASP A 124 -48.71 -48.63 2.14
C ASP A 124 -47.85 -47.45 1.72
N VAL A 125 -46.56 -47.49 2.04
CA VAL A 125 -45.58 -46.41 1.78
C VAL A 125 -45.01 -46.48 0.37
N THR A 126 -45.41 -47.51 -0.42
CA THR A 126 -44.89 -47.71 -1.78
C THR A 126 -45.84 -47.24 -2.87
N GLN A 127 -47.06 -46.86 -2.54
CA GLN A 127 -48.12 -46.50 -3.49
C GLN A 127 -49.00 -45.37 -3.02
N GLY A 128 -49.50 -44.56 -3.95
CA GLY A 128 -50.52 -43.56 -3.69
C GLY A 128 -49.99 -42.31 -2.97
N THR A 129 -50.84 -41.62 -2.25
CA THR A 129 -50.58 -40.32 -1.59
C THR A 129 -49.43 -40.34 -0.62
N SER A 130 -49.09 -41.53 -0.05
CA SER A 130 -47.95 -41.67 0.84
C SER A 130 -46.61 -41.44 0.12
N VAL A 131 -46.49 -41.84 -1.12
CA VAL A 131 -45.32 -41.59 -1.98
C VAL A 131 -45.22 -40.12 -2.30
N ASP A 132 -46.34 -39.48 -2.66
CA ASP A 132 -46.39 -38.05 -2.95
C ASP A 132 -45.88 -37.19 -1.77
N VAL A 133 -46.29 -37.53 -0.53
CA VAL A 133 -45.84 -36.83 0.69
C VAL A 133 -44.34 -37.03 0.95
N ILE A 134 -43.81 -38.23 0.64
CA ILE A 134 -42.37 -38.52 0.76
C ILE A 134 -41.59 -37.73 -0.29
N GLU A 135 -42.04 -37.72 -1.54
CA GLU A 135 -41.41 -36.92 -2.62
C GLU A 135 -41.44 -35.42 -2.32
N ASP A 136 -42.57 -34.88 -1.88
CA ASP A 136 -42.66 -33.47 -1.46
C ASP A 136 -41.68 -33.16 -0.34
N THR A 137 -41.58 -34.04 0.67
CA THR A 137 -40.62 -33.86 1.75
C THR A 137 -39.17 -33.89 1.26
N ALA A 138 -38.85 -34.76 0.31
CA ALA A 138 -37.53 -34.83 -0.32
C ALA A 138 -37.23 -33.58 -1.14
N ALA A 139 -38.19 -33.11 -1.94
CA ALA A 139 -38.06 -31.92 -2.77
C ALA A 139 -37.85 -30.68 -1.92
N MET A 140 -38.63 -30.50 -0.85
CA MET A 140 -38.47 -29.40 0.09
C MET A 140 -37.14 -29.47 0.81
N GLY A 141 -36.68 -30.63 1.21
CA GLY A 141 -35.36 -30.82 1.84
C GLY A 141 -34.18 -30.51 0.91
N GLU A 142 -34.30 -30.84 -0.37
CA GLU A 142 -33.29 -30.46 -1.36
C GLU A 142 -33.31 -28.95 -1.61
N LEU A 143 -34.48 -28.33 -1.68
CA LEU A 143 -34.61 -26.87 -1.78
C LEU A 143 -33.93 -26.16 -0.60
N ASP A 144 -34.16 -26.65 0.63
CA ASP A 144 -33.53 -26.11 1.84
C ASP A 144 -32.00 -26.27 1.78
N ALA A 145 -31.52 -27.41 1.30
CA ALA A 145 -30.07 -27.67 1.15
C ALA A 145 -29.43 -26.74 0.10
N LEU A 146 -30.12 -26.52 -1.03
CA LEU A 146 -29.69 -25.60 -2.07
C LEU A 146 -29.72 -24.15 -1.57
N GLN A 147 -30.77 -23.75 -0.87
CA GLN A 147 -30.85 -22.42 -0.26
C GLN A 147 -29.73 -22.18 0.75
N THR A 148 -29.40 -23.19 1.55
CA THR A 148 -28.27 -23.15 2.48
C THR A 148 -26.97 -22.94 1.71
N SER A 149 -26.70 -23.75 0.70
CA SER A 149 -25.52 -23.63 -0.15
C SER A 149 -25.41 -22.24 -0.79
N TYR A 150 -26.52 -21.72 -1.34
CA TYR A 150 -26.58 -20.40 -1.95
C TYR A 150 -26.25 -19.27 -0.96
N ASN A 151 -26.78 -19.35 0.27
CA ASN A 151 -26.52 -18.35 1.30
C ASN A 151 -25.02 -18.30 1.69
N TYR A 152 -24.37 -19.48 1.79
CA TYR A 152 -22.95 -19.57 2.06
C TYR A 152 -22.10 -19.08 0.87
N GLU A 153 -22.50 -19.40 -0.37
CA GLU A 153 -21.82 -18.88 -1.56
C GLU A 153 -21.91 -17.36 -1.67
N THR A 154 -23.10 -16.78 -1.40
CA THR A 154 -23.27 -15.32 -1.35
C THR A 154 -22.36 -14.67 -0.30
N LYS A 155 -22.22 -15.31 0.87
CA LYS A 155 -21.31 -14.85 1.90
C LYS A 155 -19.82 -14.99 1.49
N ALA A 156 -19.47 -16.06 0.82
CA ALA A 156 -18.12 -16.27 0.27
C ALA A 156 -17.79 -15.21 -0.80
N MET A 157 -18.73 -14.89 -1.68
CA MET A 157 -18.58 -13.82 -2.68
C MET A 157 -18.29 -12.44 -2.05
N GLN A 158 -18.83 -12.16 -0.86
CA GLN A 158 -18.51 -10.90 -0.14
C GLN A 158 -17.03 -10.87 0.25
N TYR A 159 -16.47 -11.99 0.71
CA TYR A 159 -15.03 -12.08 1.01
C TYR A 159 -14.17 -11.99 -0.25
N ASP A 160 -14.60 -12.56 -1.38
CA ASP A 160 -13.90 -12.42 -2.66
C ASP A 160 -13.90 -10.96 -3.13
N GLN A 161 -15.04 -10.26 -3.00
CA GLN A 161 -15.11 -8.82 -3.30
C GLN A 161 -14.19 -8.01 -2.39
N GLN A 162 -14.15 -8.35 -1.11
CA GLN A 162 -13.23 -7.70 -0.15
C GLN A 162 -11.77 -7.95 -0.56
N SER A 163 -11.39 -9.18 -0.92
CA SER A 163 -10.07 -9.52 -1.44
C SER A 163 -9.72 -8.68 -2.67
N ASN A 164 -10.61 -8.63 -3.65
CA ASN A 164 -10.41 -7.83 -4.87
C ASN A 164 -10.23 -6.34 -4.57
N ASN A 165 -11.00 -5.78 -3.64
CA ASN A 165 -10.87 -4.38 -3.24
C ASN A 165 -9.50 -4.10 -2.60
N MET A 166 -9.02 -5.01 -1.74
CA MET A 166 -7.69 -4.91 -1.13
C MET A 166 -6.57 -5.03 -2.16
N LEU A 167 -6.69 -5.94 -3.15
CA LEU A 167 -5.73 -6.05 -4.25
C LEU A 167 -5.69 -4.79 -5.11
N ASN A 168 -6.85 -4.20 -5.40
CA ASN A 168 -6.94 -2.93 -6.12
C ASN A 168 -6.27 -1.80 -5.32
N GLN A 169 -6.51 -1.73 -4.01
CA GLN A 169 -5.85 -0.76 -3.14
C GLN A 169 -4.33 -0.96 -3.13
N ALA A 170 -3.85 -2.19 -2.99
CA ALA A 170 -2.43 -2.50 -3.08
C ALA A 170 -1.79 -2.05 -4.39
N ASN A 171 -2.49 -2.20 -5.52
CA ASN A 171 -2.01 -1.73 -6.82
C ASN A 171 -1.96 -0.19 -6.89
N ILE A 172 -2.96 0.50 -6.33
CA ILE A 172 -2.98 1.97 -6.21
C ILE A 172 -1.80 2.44 -5.35
N ASP A 173 -1.53 1.78 -4.25
CA ASP A 173 -0.42 2.12 -3.36
C ASP A 173 0.94 1.96 -4.05
N VAL A 174 1.14 0.89 -4.83
CA VAL A 174 2.36 0.72 -5.64
C VAL A 174 2.52 1.85 -6.65
N ILE A 175 1.44 2.25 -7.34
CA ILE A 175 1.46 3.37 -8.29
C ILE A 175 1.76 4.68 -7.56
N SER A 176 1.14 4.93 -6.42
CA SER A 176 1.36 6.10 -5.57
C SER A 176 2.81 6.18 -5.09
N GLY A 177 3.38 5.05 -4.69
CA GLY A 177 4.79 4.93 -4.33
C GLY A 177 5.74 5.29 -5.47
N ARG A 178 5.47 4.80 -6.68
CA ARG A 178 6.24 5.15 -7.89
C ARG A 178 6.12 6.64 -8.23
N ASN A 179 4.92 7.21 -8.10
CA ASN A 179 4.69 8.63 -8.33
C ASN A 179 5.40 9.49 -7.28
N ALA A 180 5.38 9.12 -6.01
CA ALA A 180 6.11 9.80 -4.94
C ALA A 180 7.64 9.77 -5.18
N TYR A 181 8.17 8.63 -5.63
CA TYR A 181 9.58 8.51 -6.00
C TYR A 181 9.95 9.39 -7.21
N SER A 182 9.13 9.37 -8.27
CA SER A 182 9.37 10.20 -9.45
C SER A 182 9.27 11.69 -9.13
N ALA A 183 8.29 12.11 -8.32
CA ALA A 183 8.16 13.48 -7.82
C ALA A 183 9.38 13.89 -6.97
N GLY A 184 9.87 13.02 -6.09
CA GLY A 184 11.09 13.26 -5.33
C GLY A 184 12.31 13.49 -6.21
N ARG A 185 12.46 12.71 -7.29
CA ARG A 185 13.51 12.91 -8.30
C ARG A 185 13.38 14.23 -9.05
N MET A 186 12.17 14.57 -9.51
CA MET A 186 11.92 15.83 -10.20
C MET A 186 12.17 17.04 -9.31
N ASN A 187 11.73 16.97 -8.05
CA ASN A 187 11.99 18.03 -7.06
C ASN A 187 13.49 18.16 -6.74
N ALA A 188 14.22 17.05 -6.70
CA ALA A 188 15.67 17.07 -6.52
C ALA A 188 16.37 17.78 -7.68
N LEU A 189 15.98 17.50 -8.93
CA LEU A 189 16.50 18.20 -10.11
C LEU A 189 16.12 19.68 -10.10
N ALA A 190 14.87 20.00 -9.81
CA ALA A 190 14.39 21.39 -9.73
C ALA A 190 15.13 22.20 -8.66
N SER A 191 15.41 21.60 -7.49
CA SER A 191 16.18 22.24 -6.41
C SER A 191 17.62 22.52 -6.86
N GLY A 192 18.24 21.60 -7.57
CA GLY A 192 19.57 21.79 -8.17
C GLY A 192 19.61 22.93 -9.19
N LEU A 193 18.65 22.96 -10.11
CA LEU A 193 18.54 24.01 -11.13
C LEU A 193 18.23 25.38 -10.51
N ASN A 194 17.36 25.44 -9.49
CA ASN A 194 17.06 26.67 -8.76
C ASN A 194 18.30 27.21 -8.01
N GLY A 195 19.14 26.33 -7.48
CA GLY A 195 20.42 26.72 -6.87
C GLY A 195 21.34 27.40 -7.87
N ILE A 196 21.43 26.84 -9.09
CA ILE A 196 22.25 27.42 -10.16
C ILE A 196 21.70 28.76 -10.66
N SER A 197 20.38 28.88 -10.86
CA SER A 197 19.76 30.13 -11.32
C SER A 197 19.89 31.26 -10.32
N LYS A 198 19.80 31.01 -9.03
CA LYS A 198 20.02 31.98 -7.96
C LYS A 198 21.47 32.41 -7.90
N SER A 199 22.42 31.50 -8.13
CA SER A 199 23.85 31.86 -8.14
C SER A 199 24.21 32.79 -9.30
N THR A 200 23.63 32.55 -10.51
CA THR A 200 23.84 33.44 -11.66
C THR A 200 23.20 34.82 -11.48
N GLN A 201 22.02 34.90 -10.87
CA GLN A 201 21.39 36.22 -10.53
C GLN A 201 22.20 36.99 -9.51
N LEU A 202 22.77 36.32 -8.50
CA LEU A 202 23.66 36.96 -7.53
C LEU A 202 24.95 37.48 -8.23
N ALA A 203 25.57 36.68 -9.09
CA ALA A 203 26.74 37.08 -9.85
C ALA A 203 26.43 38.28 -10.74
N GLN A 204 25.31 38.35 -11.45
CA GLN A 204 24.92 39.50 -12.27
C GLN A 204 24.70 40.76 -11.45
N LYS A 205 24.10 40.65 -10.25
CA LYS A 205 23.97 41.81 -9.31
C LYS A 205 25.33 42.36 -8.92
N TRP A 206 26.30 41.53 -8.62
CA TRP A 206 27.64 41.95 -8.22
C TRP A 206 28.44 42.56 -9.37
N TYR A 207 28.39 41.95 -10.57
CA TYR A 207 29.04 42.53 -11.76
C TYR A 207 28.38 43.82 -12.21
N GLY A 208 27.07 43.99 -12.06
CA GLY A 208 26.35 45.23 -12.37
C GLY A 208 26.63 46.40 -11.40
N TYR A 209 27.00 46.10 -10.14
CA TYR A 209 27.37 47.12 -9.14
C TYR A 209 28.81 47.64 -9.33
N GLY A 210 29.75 46.79 -9.80
CA GLY A 210 31.15 47.17 -10.06
C GLY A 210 31.33 48.07 -11.27
N GLY A 211 30.38 48.02 -12.23
CA GLY A 211 30.47 48.85 -13.45
C GLY A 211 30.00 50.27 -13.34
N LYS A 212 29.35 50.68 -12.22
CA LYS A 212 28.81 52.03 -12.02
C LYS A 212 29.75 53.00 -11.28
N ASN A 213 30.85 52.51 -10.70
CA ASN A 213 31.75 53.36 -9.92
C ASN A 213 32.99 53.87 -10.66
N ASN A 214 33.18 53.52 -11.96
CA ASN A 214 34.34 53.99 -12.73
C ASN A 214 34.04 55.13 -13.75
N GLY A 215 32.99 55.90 -13.53
CA GLY A 215 32.58 56.94 -14.49
C GLY A 215 32.43 58.34 -13.92
N ASN A 216 33.15 58.70 -12.84
CA ASN A 216 33.27 60.11 -12.40
C ASN A 216 34.62 60.33 -11.69
N LEU A 217 35.62 60.71 -12.48
CA LEU A 217 36.75 61.54 -12.18
C LEU A 217 37.01 62.51 -13.32
#